data_7eb55119f473eb739bd3c963792568fe
#
_entry.id   7eb55119f473eb739bd3c963792568fe
#
_cell.length_a   1.000
_cell.length_b   1.000
_cell.length_c   1.000
_cell.angle_alpha   90.00
_cell.angle_beta   90.00
_cell.angle_gamma   90.00
#
_symmetry.space_group_name_H-M   'P 1'
#
loop_
_entity.id
_entity.type
_entity.pdbx_description
1 polymer ?
#
loop_
_entity_poly.entity_id
_entity_poly.type
_entity_poly.pdbx_seq_one_letter_code
_entity_poly.pdbx_strand_id
1 'polypeptide(L)'
;FVAQYLDNVYLWQKIIRNNMRLEVKENSKNYACSVVEIKNLFPIEGADNVLRTVVNGNNVVVPKTTEVGSRMLYFVSGTKLSAEYCRVNNLYDKEENNLDTTKRGFVSFKSRRIKCLRLRGVISDGMLMPLSSLLPFLEQSLINYLKVGDEFTDIELNGRVYNICEKYIVPIRNSGENNKKGKQSVKISRLVDSQFYLHGDTSNLRKNMDKINPNDIIGIHYKKHGTSIVIG
;
A
#
# COMPACT_ATOMS: atom_id res chain seq x y z
N PHE A 1 2.46 -46.29 0.97
CA PHE A 1 1.27 -45.42 1.04
C PHE A 1 1.61 -43.99 1.48
N VAL A 2 2.38 -43.78 2.56
CA VAL A 2 2.72 -42.43 3.08
C VAL A 2 3.62 -41.67 2.10
N ALA A 3 4.62 -42.31 1.52
CA ALA A 3 5.53 -41.69 0.55
C ALA A 3 4.77 -41.23 -0.71
N GLN A 4 3.89 -42.03 -1.25
CA GLN A 4 3.09 -41.74 -2.42
C GLN A 4 2.07 -40.60 -2.17
N TYR A 5 1.56 -40.52 -0.94
CA TYR A 5 0.72 -39.41 -0.50
C TYR A 5 1.50 -38.09 -0.41
N LEU A 6 2.72 -38.13 0.15
CA LEU A 6 3.60 -36.96 0.24
C LEU A 6 4.06 -36.46 -1.14
N ASP A 7 4.37 -37.40 -2.07
CA ASP A 7 4.71 -37.05 -3.45
C ASP A 7 3.53 -36.38 -4.18
N ASN A 8 2.33 -36.89 -3.99
CA ASN A 8 1.11 -36.28 -4.55
C ASN A 8 0.86 -34.88 -3.97
N VAL A 9 0.99 -34.68 -2.66
CA VAL A 9 0.83 -33.38 -2.02
C VAL A 9 1.89 -32.39 -2.55
N TYR A 10 3.14 -32.83 -2.71
CA TYR A 10 4.20 -32.02 -3.27
C TYR A 10 3.95 -31.64 -4.73
N LEU A 11 3.47 -32.57 -5.56
CA LEU A 11 3.08 -32.31 -6.95
C LEU A 11 1.90 -31.32 -7.03
N TRP A 12 0.89 -31.51 -6.21
CA TRP A 12 -0.26 -30.58 -6.13
C TRP A 12 0.18 -29.18 -5.71
N GLN A 13 1.02 -29.06 -4.70
CA GLN A 13 1.58 -27.76 -4.27
C GLN A 13 2.41 -27.09 -5.38
N LYS A 14 3.17 -27.87 -6.15
CA LYS A 14 3.95 -27.38 -7.29
C LYS A 14 3.05 -26.90 -8.44
N ILE A 15 1.95 -27.62 -8.73
CA ILE A 15 0.97 -27.25 -9.75
C ILE A 15 0.23 -25.97 -9.34
N ILE A 16 -0.24 -25.87 -8.10
CA ILE A 16 -0.93 -24.68 -7.57
C ILE A 16 0.01 -23.48 -7.58
N ARG A 17 1.28 -23.65 -7.19
CA ARG A 17 2.29 -22.60 -7.25
C ARG A 17 2.54 -22.08 -8.66
N ASN A 18 2.54 -22.94 -9.68
CA ASN A 18 2.73 -22.55 -11.07
C ASN A 18 1.57 -21.69 -11.61
N ASN A 19 0.42 -21.71 -10.94
CA ASN A 19 -0.76 -20.94 -11.32
C ASN A 19 -0.97 -19.66 -10.51
N MET A 20 -0.09 -19.37 -9.52
CA MET A 20 -0.12 -18.10 -8.77
C MET A 20 0.89 -17.12 -9.36
N ARG A 21 0.42 -15.94 -9.73
CA ARG A 21 1.25 -14.82 -10.21
C ARG A 21 1.00 -13.58 -9.36
N LEU A 22 2.10 -12.90 -9.03
CA LEU A 22 2.06 -11.60 -8.37
C LEU A 22 2.24 -10.53 -9.44
N GLU A 23 1.28 -9.63 -9.55
CA GLU A 23 1.29 -8.58 -10.56
C GLU A 23 1.37 -7.19 -9.94
N VAL A 24 2.12 -6.31 -10.57
CA VAL A 24 2.23 -4.90 -10.19
C VAL A 24 1.75 -4.04 -11.36
N LYS A 25 0.62 -3.34 -11.17
CA LYS A 25 0.13 -2.36 -12.15
C LYS A 25 1.14 -1.24 -12.34
N GLU A 26 1.45 -0.89 -13.58
CA GLU A 26 2.46 0.13 -13.92
C GLU A 26 2.18 1.49 -13.25
N ASN A 27 0.94 1.94 -13.25
CA ASN A 27 0.53 3.20 -12.61
C ASN A 27 0.55 3.15 -11.07
N SER A 28 0.73 1.97 -10.48
CA SER A 28 0.71 1.73 -9.04
C SER A 28 2.02 1.18 -8.49
N LYS A 29 3.09 1.16 -9.28
CA LYS A 29 4.39 0.58 -8.93
C LYS A 29 4.95 1.06 -7.59
N ASN A 30 4.83 2.35 -7.28
CA ASN A 30 5.30 2.92 -6.02
C ASN A 30 4.34 2.69 -4.84
N TYR A 31 3.15 2.15 -5.11
CA TYR A 31 2.07 1.93 -4.14
C TYR A 31 1.69 0.44 -4.03
N ALA A 32 2.49 -0.43 -4.64
CA ALA A 32 2.32 -1.87 -4.49
C ALA A 32 2.53 -2.28 -3.03
N CYS A 33 1.75 -3.27 -2.61
CA CYS A 33 1.99 -3.97 -1.37
C CYS A 33 3.34 -4.67 -1.43
N SER A 34 4.12 -4.64 -0.36
CA SER A 34 5.39 -5.38 -0.28
C SER A 34 5.41 -6.30 0.95
N VAL A 35 5.95 -7.50 0.76
CA VAL A 35 6.22 -8.42 1.87
C VAL A 35 7.50 -7.98 2.56
N VAL A 36 7.42 -7.72 3.85
CA VAL A 36 8.53 -7.23 4.67
C VAL A 36 8.72 -8.09 5.91
N GLU A 37 9.93 -8.10 6.44
CA GLU A 37 10.25 -8.70 7.73
C GLU A 37 10.41 -7.60 8.78
N ILE A 38 9.82 -7.79 9.95
CA ILE A 38 9.96 -6.87 11.08
C ILE A 38 11.32 -7.10 11.73
N LYS A 39 12.23 -6.16 11.56
CA LYS A 39 13.60 -6.27 12.08
C LYS A 39 13.76 -5.72 13.50
N ASN A 40 12.99 -4.69 13.82
CA ASN A 40 13.13 -3.96 15.09
C ASN A 40 11.76 -3.49 15.58
N LEU A 41 11.58 -3.49 16.87
CA LEU A 41 10.41 -2.91 17.55
C LEU A 41 10.89 -1.96 18.65
N PHE A 42 10.30 -0.78 18.68
CA PHE A 42 10.65 0.26 19.65
C PHE A 42 9.39 0.66 20.42
N PRO A 43 9.50 0.85 21.74
CA PRO A 43 8.39 1.39 22.53
C PRO A 43 8.10 2.84 22.10
N ILE A 44 6.85 3.25 22.30
CA ILE A 44 6.41 4.63 22.13
C ILE A 44 6.03 5.16 23.50
N GLU A 45 6.62 6.26 23.91
CA GLU A 45 6.32 6.89 25.18
C GLU A 45 4.82 7.21 25.33
N GLY A 46 4.24 6.81 26.45
CA GLY A 46 2.82 7.00 26.72
C GLY A 46 1.88 6.13 25.88
N ALA A 47 2.36 5.03 25.27
CA ALA A 47 1.56 4.11 24.50
C ALA A 47 1.76 2.66 24.96
N ASP A 48 0.71 2.08 25.58
CA ASP A 48 0.80 0.73 26.15
C ASP A 48 0.48 -0.38 25.15
N ASN A 49 -0.29 -0.09 24.09
CA ASN A 49 -0.85 -1.09 23.16
C ASN A 49 -0.18 -1.10 21.78
N VAL A 50 0.74 -0.18 21.51
CA VAL A 50 1.38 -0.04 20.21
C VAL A 50 2.88 0.13 20.33
N LEU A 51 3.60 -0.32 19.32
CA LEU A 51 5.04 -0.19 19.13
C LEU A 51 5.33 0.53 17.82
N ARG A 52 6.55 1.01 17.66
CA ARG A 52 7.06 1.55 16.41
C ARG A 52 8.05 0.57 15.79
N THR A 53 7.94 0.37 14.50
CA THR A 53 8.96 -0.30 13.69
C THR A 53 9.44 0.61 12.56
N VAL A 54 10.54 0.26 11.93
CA VAL A 54 11.05 0.94 10.73
C VAL A 54 11.02 -0.02 9.55
N VAL A 55 10.26 0.34 8.53
CA VAL A 55 10.12 -0.43 7.30
C VAL A 55 10.49 0.45 6.12
N ASN A 56 11.49 0.03 5.34
CA ASN A 56 11.97 0.78 4.17
C ASN A 56 12.32 2.25 4.47
N GLY A 57 12.84 2.53 5.66
CA GLY A 57 13.17 3.88 6.12
C GLY A 57 12.01 4.67 6.72
N ASN A 58 10.78 4.15 6.68
CA ASN A 58 9.60 4.79 7.23
C ASN A 58 9.24 4.22 8.61
N ASN A 59 8.87 5.10 9.53
CA ASN A 59 8.28 4.65 10.79
C ASN A 59 6.86 4.13 10.54
N VAL A 60 6.53 3.01 11.14
CA VAL A 60 5.18 2.44 11.11
C VAL A 60 4.79 2.03 12.53
N VAL A 61 3.60 2.42 12.95
CA VAL A 61 3.04 2.01 14.24
C VAL A 61 2.31 0.68 14.06
N VAL A 62 2.61 -0.26 14.96
CA VAL A 62 2.09 -1.62 14.94
C VAL A 62 1.50 -2.00 16.30
N PRO A 63 0.60 -2.99 16.38
CA PRO A 63 0.15 -3.54 17.65
C PRO A 63 1.31 -4.11 18.47
N LYS A 64 1.19 -4.08 19.79
CA LYS A 64 2.19 -4.65 20.72
C LYS A 64 2.38 -6.16 20.55
N THR A 65 1.42 -6.84 19.96
CA THR A 65 1.46 -8.28 19.63
C THR A 65 2.33 -8.61 18.43
N THR A 66 2.89 -7.59 17.75
CA THR A 66 3.82 -7.80 16.63
C THR A 66 5.16 -8.31 17.13
N GLU A 67 5.73 -9.29 16.45
CA GLU A 67 7.01 -9.91 16.84
C GLU A 67 8.11 -9.59 15.84
N VAL A 68 9.34 -9.45 16.31
CA VAL A 68 10.54 -9.37 15.47
C VAL A 68 10.71 -10.69 14.71
N GLY A 69 11.11 -10.61 13.43
CA GLY A 69 11.20 -11.76 12.52
C GLY A 69 9.88 -12.12 11.83
N SER A 70 8.74 -11.54 12.26
CA SER A 70 7.47 -11.78 11.57
C SER A 70 7.45 -11.17 10.17
N ARG A 71 6.88 -11.91 9.20
CA ARG A 71 6.63 -11.41 7.85
C ARG A 71 5.27 -10.74 7.79
N MET A 72 5.24 -9.55 7.25
CA MET A 72 4.01 -8.74 7.14
C MET A 72 3.88 -8.10 5.76
N LEU A 73 2.66 -7.71 5.42
CA LEU A 73 2.34 -6.90 4.24
C LEU A 73 2.48 -5.43 4.61
N TYR A 74 3.31 -4.71 3.88
CA TYR A 74 3.47 -3.27 4.04
C TYR A 74 2.75 -2.52 2.92
N PHE A 75 1.88 -1.61 3.30
CA PHE A 75 1.19 -0.66 2.43
C PHE A 75 1.68 0.75 2.74
N VAL A 76 2.37 1.37 1.81
CA VAL A 76 2.85 2.75 1.97
C VAL A 76 1.68 3.75 1.99
N SER A 77 1.82 4.89 2.64
CA SER A 77 0.79 5.93 2.58
C SER A 77 0.58 6.45 1.15
N GLY A 78 -0.68 6.71 0.82
CA GLY A 78 -1.11 6.98 -0.56
C GLY A 78 -1.56 5.74 -1.33
N THR A 79 -1.35 4.55 -0.80
CA THR A 79 -1.99 3.33 -1.32
C THR A 79 -3.49 3.35 -1.05
N LYS A 80 -4.28 2.92 -2.02
CA LYS A 80 -5.72 2.66 -1.90
C LYS A 80 -5.92 1.15 -1.87
N LEU A 81 -6.53 0.64 -0.81
CA LEU A 81 -6.88 -0.77 -0.68
C LEU A 81 -8.09 -1.12 -1.54
N SER A 82 -8.18 -2.35 -2.00
CA SER A 82 -9.40 -2.82 -2.66
C SER A 82 -10.58 -2.88 -1.70
N ALA A 83 -11.79 -2.79 -2.22
CA ALA A 83 -13.01 -2.85 -1.41
C ALA A 83 -13.14 -4.20 -0.71
N GLU A 84 -12.84 -5.27 -1.43
CA GLU A 84 -12.92 -6.64 -0.92
C GLU A 84 -11.89 -6.86 0.19
N TYR A 85 -10.63 -6.44 -0.02
CA TYR A 85 -9.59 -6.57 1.00
C TYR A 85 -9.96 -5.83 2.30
N CYS A 86 -10.51 -4.61 2.18
CA CYS A 86 -10.97 -3.87 3.35
C CYS A 86 -12.12 -4.59 4.07
N ARG A 87 -13.11 -5.09 3.32
CA ARG A 87 -14.30 -5.74 3.86
C ARG A 87 -13.97 -7.02 4.63
N VAL A 88 -13.23 -7.93 3.99
CA VAL A 88 -12.94 -9.24 4.59
C VAL A 88 -11.97 -9.16 5.77
N ASN A 89 -11.15 -8.12 5.83
CA ASN A 89 -10.23 -7.86 6.93
C ASN A 89 -10.78 -6.89 7.99
N ASN A 90 -12.05 -6.49 7.89
CA ASN A 90 -12.74 -5.62 8.84
C ASN A 90 -12.01 -4.27 9.05
N LEU A 91 -11.51 -3.66 7.96
CA LEU A 91 -10.69 -2.47 8.03
C LEU A 91 -11.50 -1.16 7.98
N TYR A 92 -12.78 -1.21 7.61
CA TYR A 92 -13.59 0.00 7.49
C TYR A 92 -13.90 0.65 8.85
N ASP A 93 -13.89 1.98 8.85
CA ASP A 93 -14.23 2.84 10.00
C ASP A 93 -15.69 2.78 10.40
N LYS A 94 -16.54 2.20 9.53
CA LYS A 94 -17.95 1.91 9.79
C LYS A 94 -18.18 0.41 9.76
N GLU A 95 -18.71 -0.10 10.84
CA GLU A 95 -18.92 -1.54 11.09
C GLU A 95 -19.80 -2.19 10.03
N GLU A 96 -20.83 -1.49 9.56
CA GLU A 96 -21.78 -1.94 8.54
C GLU A 96 -21.13 -2.33 7.19
N ASN A 97 -19.92 -1.82 6.91
CA ASN A 97 -19.20 -2.10 5.67
C ASN A 97 -18.21 -3.29 5.80
N ASN A 98 -18.01 -3.77 7.01
CA ASN A 98 -17.12 -4.89 7.31
C ASN A 98 -17.83 -6.23 7.14
N LEU A 99 -17.07 -7.31 6.95
CA LEU A 99 -17.62 -8.66 6.92
C LEU A 99 -18.21 -9.04 8.29
N ASP A 100 -17.48 -8.72 9.34
CA ASP A 100 -17.95 -8.83 10.73
C ASP A 100 -18.43 -7.44 11.17
N THR A 101 -19.75 -7.26 11.20
CA THR A 101 -20.39 -5.99 11.53
C THR A 101 -20.27 -5.59 13.01
N THR A 102 -19.60 -6.40 13.83
CA THR A 102 -19.25 -6.04 15.21
C THR A 102 -17.86 -5.40 15.31
N LYS A 103 -17.07 -5.47 14.23
CA LYS A 103 -15.70 -4.95 14.20
C LYS A 103 -15.61 -3.63 13.49
N ARG A 104 -14.82 -2.74 14.07
CA ARG A 104 -14.52 -1.42 13.53
C ARG A 104 -13.04 -1.29 13.23
N GLY A 105 -12.73 -0.89 12.00
CA GLY A 105 -11.39 -0.55 11.57
C GLY A 105 -11.13 0.96 11.56
N PHE A 106 -10.21 1.40 10.72
CA PHE A 106 -9.79 2.82 10.63
C PHE A 106 -9.71 3.34 9.20
N VAL A 107 -10.05 2.52 8.21
CA VAL A 107 -9.99 2.89 6.80
C VAL A 107 -11.34 3.47 6.37
N SER A 108 -11.33 4.68 5.83
CA SER A 108 -12.55 5.33 5.32
C SER A 108 -13.12 4.58 4.14
N PHE A 109 -14.41 4.23 4.19
CA PHE A 109 -15.13 3.55 3.12
C PHE A 109 -15.04 4.28 1.77
N LYS A 110 -15.13 5.61 1.78
CA LYS A 110 -15.12 6.42 0.55
C LYS A 110 -13.76 6.42 -0.14
N SER A 111 -12.68 6.59 0.61
CA SER A 111 -11.35 6.76 0.01
C SER A 111 -10.53 5.48 -0.04
N ARG A 112 -10.70 4.59 0.92
CA ARG A 112 -9.89 3.38 1.15
C ARG A 112 -8.38 3.65 1.14
N ARG A 113 -8.00 4.90 1.37
CA ARG A 113 -6.63 5.38 1.30
C ARG A 113 -5.92 5.16 2.62
N ILE A 114 -4.73 4.59 2.56
CA ILE A 114 -3.78 4.59 3.67
C ILE A 114 -3.22 5.99 3.82
N LYS A 115 -3.38 6.56 5.00
CA LYS A 115 -2.92 7.91 5.35
C LYS A 115 -1.67 7.83 6.20
N CYS A 116 -0.79 8.80 6.05
CA CYS A 116 0.22 9.09 7.04
C CYS A 116 -0.47 9.67 8.29
N LEU A 117 -0.25 9.07 9.44
CA LEU A 117 -0.90 9.43 10.70
C LEU A 117 0.16 9.79 11.75
N ARG A 118 -0.18 10.70 12.66
CA ARG A 118 0.61 10.96 13.85
C ARG A 118 -0.06 10.30 15.07
N LEU A 119 0.63 9.33 15.67
CA LEU A 119 0.15 8.60 16.83
C LEU A 119 1.16 8.80 17.97
N ARG A 120 0.71 9.38 19.09
CA ARG A 120 1.57 9.65 20.26
C ARG A 120 2.91 10.31 19.89
N GLY A 121 2.86 11.34 19.02
CA GLY A 121 4.07 12.06 18.57
C GLY A 121 4.86 11.38 17.44
N VAL A 122 4.66 10.10 17.20
CA VAL A 122 5.31 9.33 16.13
C VAL A 122 4.53 9.46 14.83
N ILE A 123 5.23 9.78 13.75
CA ILE A 123 4.65 9.74 12.39
C ILE A 123 4.66 8.29 11.92
N SER A 124 3.48 7.73 11.63
CA SER A 124 3.32 6.41 11.01
C SER A 124 3.04 6.59 9.51
N ASP A 125 4.01 6.21 8.68
CA ASP A 125 3.92 6.34 7.22
C ASP A 125 3.66 4.98 6.58
N GLY A 126 2.40 4.63 6.51
CA GLY A 126 1.93 3.36 5.99
C GLY A 126 1.22 2.50 7.03
N MET A 127 0.92 1.28 6.61
CA MET A 127 0.21 0.28 7.40
C MET A 127 0.86 -1.09 7.22
N LEU A 128 0.97 -1.83 8.29
CA LEU A 128 1.37 -3.24 8.30
C LEU A 128 0.17 -4.14 8.58
N MET A 129 0.05 -5.21 7.80
CA MET A 129 -0.95 -6.26 7.99
C MET A 129 -0.27 -7.62 8.07
N PRO A 130 -0.77 -8.56 8.88
CA PRO A 130 -0.23 -9.91 8.90
C PRO A 130 -0.46 -10.60 7.55
N LEU A 131 0.40 -11.54 7.17
CA LEU A 131 0.21 -12.34 5.95
C LEU A 131 -1.12 -13.11 5.95
N SER A 132 -1.63 -13.46 7.13
CA SER A 132 -2.94 -14.11 7.30
C SER A 132 -4.11 -13.25 6.78
N SER A 133 -3.93 -11.95 6.57
CA SER A 133 -4.93 -11.09 5.92
C SER A 133 -5.21 -11.48 4.45
N LEU A 134 -4.37 -12.33 3.86
CA LEU A 134 -4.58 -12.90 2.52
C LEU A 134 -5.38 -14.21 2.53
N LEU A 135 -5.68 -14.80 3.69
CA LEU A 135 -6.44 -16.06 3.77
C LEU A 135 -7.80 -16.04 3.05
N PRO A 136 -8.54 -14.92 2.99
CA PRO A 136 -9.78 -14.88 2.20
C PRO A 136 -9.56 -15.04 0.68
N PHE A 137 -8.34 -14.89 0.19
CA PHE A 137 -7.97 -14.91 -1.23
C PHE A 137 -7.09 -16.11 -1.59
N LEU A 138 -6.28 -16.59 -0.65
CA LEU A 138 -5.25 -17.60 -0.86
C LEU A 138 -5.28 -18.64 0.26
N GLU A 139 -4.98 -19.88 -0.09
CA GLU A 139 -4.71 -20.93 0.91
C GLU A 139 -3.41 -20.62 1.68
N GLN A 140 -3.33 -21.10 2.92
CA GLN A 140 -2.16 -20.92 3.80
C GLN A 140 -0.87 -21.43 3.15
N SER A 141 -0.95 -22.50 2.39
CA SER A 141 0.18 -23.07 1.64
C SER A 141 0.80 -22.06 0.67
N LEU A 142 -0.04 -21.31 -0.06
CA LEU A 142 0.38 -20.27 -1.01
C LEU A 142 0.95 -19.04 -0.30
N ILE A 143 0.35 -18.65 0.81
CA ILE A 143 0.85 -17.52 1.62
C ILE A 143 2.26 -17.81 2.13
N ASN A 144 2.56 -19.05 2.46
CA ASN A 144 3.88 -19.46 2.94
C ASN A 144 4.99 -19.32 1.87
N TYR A 145 4.65 -19.33 0.58
CA TYR A 145 5.59 -19.11 -0.51
C TYR A 145 5.96 -17.64 -0.72
N LEU A 146 5.20 -16.70 -0.19
CA LEU A 146 5.53 -15.28 -0.29
C LEU A 146 6.87 -15.00 0.42
N LYS A 147 7.77 -14.31 -0.26
CA LYS A 147 9.11 -14.00 0.24
C LYS A 147 9.22 -12.53 0.58
N VAL A 148 10.10 -12.21 1.51
CA VAL A 148 10.50 -10.82 1.78
C VAL A 148 11.04 -10.19 0.50
N GLY A 149 10.47 -9.06 0.12
CA GLY A 149 10.78 -8.36 -1.12
C GLY A 149 9.76 -8.59 -2.25
N ASP A 150 8.86 -9.57 -2.13
CA ASP A 150 7.77 -9.72 -3.09
C ASP A 150 6.88 -8.47 -3.06
N GLU A 151 6.50 -7.98 -4.25
CA GLU A 151 5.63 -6.82 -4.41
C GLU A 151 4.48 -7.17 -5.34
N PHE A 152 3.28 -6.67 -5.02
CA PHE A 152 2.09 -6.88 -5.85
C PHE A 152 1.01 -5.84 -5.60
N THR A 153 0.22 -5.58 -6.62
CA THR A 153 -1.07 -4.88 -6.54
C THR A 153 -2.23 -5.87 -6.66
N ASP A 154 -1.99 -6.93 -7.43
CA ASP A 154 -2.95 -7.97 -7.75
C ASP A 154 -2.29 -9.34 -7.58
N ILE A 155 -3.12 -10.32 -7.26
CA ILE A 155 -2.72 -11.72 -7.20
C ILE A 155 -3.61 -12.47 -8.18
N GLU A 156 -3.01 -13.07 -9.20
CA GLU A 156 -3.71 -14.00 -10.09
C GLU A 156 -3.54 -15.42 -9.57
N LEU A 157 -4.65 -16.13 -9.44
CA LEU A 157 -4.67 -17.54 -9.06
C LEU A 157 -5.71 -18.29 -9.90
N ASN A 158 -5.26 -19.30 -10.67
CA ASN A 158 -6.11 -20.13 -11.53
C ASN A 158 -6.99 -19.30 -12.48
N GLY A 159 -6.43 -18.21 -13.05
CA GLY A 159 -7.14 -17.31 -13.96
C GLY A 159 -8.08 -16.31 -13.28
N ARG A 160 -8.17 -16.33 -11.94
CA ARG A 160 -8.90 -15.33 -11.16
C ARG A 160 -7.95 -14.28 -10.60
N VAL A 161 -8.25 -13.01 -10.84
CA VAL A 161 -7.46 -11.88 -10.36
C VAL A 161 -8.09 -11.31 -9.10
N TYR A 162 -7.31 -11.25 -8.03
CA TYR A 162 -7.65 -10.61 -6.77
C TYR A 162 -6.92 -9.28 -6.66
N ASN A 163 -7.64 -8.18 -6.77
CA ASN A 163 -7.07 -6.85 -6.53
C ASN A 163 -6.88 -6.64 -5.01
N ILE A 164 -5.65 -6.31 -4.61
CA ILE A 164 -5.31 -6.03 -3.20
C ILE A 164 -5.21 -4.54 -2.97
N CYS A 165 -4.49 -3.83 -3.84
CA CYS A 165 -4.29 -2.40 -3.71
C CYS A 165 -3.97 -1.71 -5.03
N GLU A 166 -4.02 -0.39 -5.02
CA GLU A 166 -3.65 0.45 -6.16
C GLU A 166 -3.19 1.84 -5.68
N LYS A 167 -2.68 2.68 -6.56
CA LYS A 167 -2.41 4.09 -6.28
C LYS A 167 -3.72 4.83 -5.98
N TYR A 168 -3.76 5.59 -4.88
CA TYR A 168 -4.87 6.50 -4.64
C TYR A 168 -4.78 7.71 -5.57
N ILE A 169 -5.77 7.88 -6.42
CA ILE A 169 -5.91 9.07 -7.28
C ILE A 169 -6.86 10.02 -6.57
N VAL A 170 -6.38 11.24 -6.31
CA VAL A 170 -7.22 12.28 -5.70
C VAL A 170 -8.35 12.62 -6.69
N PRO A 171 -9.63 12.49 -6.29
CA PRO A 171 -10.73 12.89 -7.16
C PRO A 171 -10.61 14.37 -7.50
N ILE A 172 -10.59 14.68 -8.78
CA ILE A 172 -10.68 16.09 -9.23
C ILE A 172 -12.07 16.55 -8.84
N ARG A 173 -12.15 17.45 -7.88
CA ARG A 173 -13.39 18.16 -7.61
C ARG A 173 -13.64 19.08 -8.77
N ASN A 174 -14.51 18.70 -9.68
CA ASN A 174 -15.09 19.67 -10.61
C ASN A 174 -15.80 20.70 -9.75
N SER A 175 -15.18 21.87 -9.59
CA SER A 175 -15.77 23.05 -8.92
C SER A 175 -16.80 23.70 -9.85
N GLY A 176 -17.71 22.92 -10.40
CA GLY A 176 -18.72 23.37 -11.32
C GLY A 176 -20.03 22.66 -11.06
N GLU A 177 -20.74 23.09 -10.06
CA GLU A 177 -22.21 23.08 -9.95
C GLU A 177 -22.62 23.40 -8.50
N ASN A 178 -22.18 24.55 -8.00
CA ASN A 178 -22.93 25.23 -6.97
C ASN A 178 -23.30 26.60 -7.52
N ASN A 179 -24.53 26.70 -7.97
CA ASN A 179 -25.23 27.97 -8.24
C ASN A 179 -25.19 28.89 -7.02
N LYS A 180 -24.09 29.61 -6.86
CA LYS A 180 -24.06 30.86 -6.11
C LYS A 180 -23.82 31.97 -7.13
N LYS A 181 -24.92 32.61 -7.52
CA LYS A 181 -24.95 33.90 -8.20
C LYS A 181 -23.89 34.81 -7.59
N GLY A 182 -22.90 35.22 -8.37
CA GLY A 182 -22.13 36.41 -8.05
C GLY A 182 -20.61 36.34 -7.94
N LYS A 183 -19.91 35.31 -8.46
CA LYS A 183 -18.48 35.45 -8.76
C LYS A 183 -18.20 34.86 -10.13
N GLN A 184 -17.90 35.72 -11.10
CA GLN A 184 -17.33 35.32 -12.37
C GLN A 184 -16.03 34.56 -12.05
N SER A 185 -16.03 33.25 -12.27
CA SER A 185 -14.78 32.49 -12.29
C SER A 185 -13.96 33.01 -13.47
N VAL A 186 -12.87 33.67 -13.19
CA VAL A 186 -11.89 34.02 -14.22
C VAL A 186 -11.46 32.71 -14.86
N LYS A 187 -11.93 32.43 -16.08
CA LYS A 187 -11.39 31.35 -16.89
C LYS A 187 -9.95 31.71 -17.19
N ILE A 188 -9.02 31.12 -16.46
CA ILE A 188 -7.61 31.19 -16.83
C ILE A 188 -7.54 30.51 -18.19
N SER A 189 -7.24 31.29 -19.24
CA SER A 189 -6.98 30.75 -20.58
C SER A 189 -5.84 29.75 -20.45
N ARG A 190 -6.02 28.55 -21.04
CA ARG A 190 -5.01 27.50 -21.00
C ARG A 190 -3.71 28.08 -21.58
N LEU A 191 -2.65 27.98 -20.81
CA LEU A 191 -1.30 28.15 -21.30
C LEU A 191 -1.06 27.17 -22.45
N VAL A 192 -0.24 27.58 -23.40
CA VAL A 192 0.04 26.80 -24.61
C VAL A 192 0.53 25.42 -24.24
N ASP A 193 -0.08 24.38 -24.81
CA ASP A 193 0.32 22.98 -24.61
C ASP A 193 1.82 22.85 -24.88
N SER A 194 2.53 22.09 -24.04
CA SER A 194 3.97 21.84 -24.05
C SER A 194 4.90 22.95 -23.50
N GLN A 195 4.42 24.12 -23.11
CA GLN A 195 5.25 25.12 -22.44
C GLN A 195 5.40 24.88 -20.93
N PHE A 196 4.45 24.19 -20.31
CA PHE A 196 4.49 23.87 -18.89
C PHE A 196 4.22 22.39 -18.66
N TYR A 197 5.11 21.77 -17.91
CA TYR A 197 4.92 20.39 -17.46
C TYR A 197 4.47 20.39 -16.00
N LEU A 198 3.37 19.70 -15.74
CA LEU A 198 2.99 19.39 -14.37
C LEU A 198 4.06 18.52 -13.74
N HIS A 199 4.34 18.77 -12.46
CA HIS A 199 5.27 17.95 -11.72
C HIS A 199 4.78 16.50 -11.69
N GLY A 200 5.55 15.60 -12.29
CA GLY A 200 5.28 14.16 -12.28
C GLY A 200 5.63 13.54 -10.92
N ASP A 201 5.14 12.33 -10.68
CA ASP A 201 5.56 11.54 -9.53
C ASP A 201 7.06 11.24 -9.61
N THR A 202 7.78 11.48 -8.53
CA THR A 202 9.19 11.10 -8.43
C THR A 202 9.30 9.59 -8.25
N SER A 203 10.22 8.98 -8.99
CA SER A 203 10.50 7.56 -8.86
C SER A 203 11.07 7.23 -7.47
N ASN A 204 10.69 6.09 -6.92
CA ASN A 204 11.27 5.61 -5.67
C ASN A 204 12.70 5.10 -5.93
N LEU A 205 13.70 5.66 -5.23
CA LEU A 205 15.10 5.32 -5.40
C LEU A 205 15.34 3.81 -5.26
N ARG A 206 14.78 3.17 -4.23
CA ARG A 206 14.96 1.74 -3.97
C ARG A 206 14.53 0.85 -5.15
N LYS A 207 13.49 1.28 -5.87
CA LYS A 207 12.95 0.54 -7.04
C LYS A 207 13.64 0.88 -8.36
N ASN A 208 14.60 1.79 -8.35
CA ASN A 208 15.29 2.28 -9.53
C ASN A 208 16.81 2.33 -9.33
N MET A 209 17.34 1.57 -8.39
CA MET A 209 18.78 1.48 -8.14
C MET A 209 19.56 0.95 -9.35
N ASP A 210 18.91 0.10 -10.14
CA ASP A 210 19.44 -0.46 -11.39
C ASP A 210 19.66 0.59 -12.49
N LYS A 211 19.03 1.76 -12.37
CA LYS A 211 19.16 2.88 -13.32
C LYS A 211 20.28 3.84 -12.97
N ILE A 212 20.95 3.67 -11.82
CA ILE A 212 22.03 4.52 -11.35
C ILE A 212 23.36 3.84 -11.65
N ASN A 213 24.21 4.52 -12.39
CA ASN A 213 25.55 4.03 -12.67
C ASN A 213 26.53 4.46 -11.55
N PRO A 214 27.60 3.68 -11.29
CA PRO A 214 28.58 4.03 -10.26
C PRO A 214 29.26 5.41 -10.45
N ASN A 215 29.26 5.92 -11.67
CA ASN A 215 29.87 7.22 -12.01
C ASN A 215 28.87 8.37 -12.10
N ASP A 216 27.57 8.14 -11.80
CA ASP A 216 26.58 9.20 -11.83
C ASP A 216 26.79 10.16 -10.67
N ILE A 217 26.70 11.46 -10.96
CA ILE A 217 26.71 12.50 -9.93
C ILE A 217 25.28 12.64 -9.39
N ILE A 218 25.11 12.36 -8.10
CA ILE A 218 23.81 12.48 -7.44
C ILE A 218 23.79 13.62 -6.44
N GLY A 219 22.66 14.34 -6.42
CA GLY A 219 22.38 15.36 -5.40
C GLY A 219 21.40 14.82 -4.35
N ILE A 220 21.73 14.98 -3.07
CA ILE A 220 20.83 14.61 -1.97
C ILE A 220 20.25 15.88 -1.36
N HIS A 221 18.93 16.00 -1.39
CA HIS A 221 18.23 17.18 -0.88
C HIS A 221 17.11 16.80 0.08
N TYR A 222 16.87 17.64 1.08
CA TYR A 222 15.69 17.51 1.93
C TYR A 222 14.43 17.88 1.15
N LYS A 223 13.47 16.96 1.08
CA LYS A 223 12.14 17.27 0.57
C LYS A 223 11.33 17.99 1.65
N LYS A 224 11.08 19.28 1.46
CA LYS A 224 10.15 20.03 2.33
C LYS A 224 8.70 19.68 1.95
N HIS A 225 7.84 19.52 2.95
CA HIS A 225 6.40 19.44 2.72
C HIS A 225 5.88 20.81 2.29
N GLY A 226 5.15 20.85 1.20
CA GLY A 226 4.58 22.08 0.65
C GLY A 226 3.72 21.81 -0.56
N THR A 227 3.04 22.85 -1.03
CA THR A 227 2.30 22.82 -2.29
C THR A 227 3.26 23.15 -3.43
N SER A 228 3.23 22.33 -4.48
CA SER A 228 3.93 22.66 -5.72
C SER A 228 3.18 23.75 -6.47
N ILE A 229 3.85 24.86 -6.77
CA ILE A 229 3.31 25.95 -7.57
C ILE A 229 4.18 26.03 -8.82
N VAL A 230 3.54 26.06 -9.98
CA VAL A 230 4.18 26.33 -11.26
C VAL A 230 3.74 27.72 -11.69
N ILE A 231 4.71 28.62 -11.85
CA ILE A 231 4.49 30.00 -12.29
C ILE A 231 5.15 30.12 -13.68
N GLY A 232 4.38 30.55 -14.64
CA GLY A 232 4.81 30.81 -16.01
C GLY A 232 4.55 32.24 -16.45
#